data_2bd546bf45a036b189403f4564bad676
#
_entry.id   2bd546bf45a036b189403f4564bad676
#
_cell.length_a   1.000
_cell.length_b   1.000
_cell.length_c   1.000
_cell.angle_alpha   90.00
_cell.angle_beta   90.00
_cell.angle_gamma   90.00
#
_symmetry.space_group_name_H-M   'P 1'
#
loop_
_entity.id
_entity.type
_entity.pdbx_description
1 polymer ?
#
loop_
_entity_poly.entity_id
_entity_poly.type
_entity_poly.pdbx_seq_one_letter_code
_entity_poly.pdbx_strand_id
1 'polypeptide(L)'
;MTQITWAQALLKSLGMPMTADNVAAVVAWEMAEGGHWYNTAYYNPLNTTQSMPGATVFNSVGVKAYTSWAQGLKATVITMHNGYYGGILEALSRGNDAQAVANAVAASPWGTGSFTPHR
;
A
#
# COMPACT_ATOMS: atom_id res chain seq x y z
N MET A 1 -1.48 11.45 10.51
CA MET A 1 -1.85 10.22 9.75
C MET A 1 -1.30 9.01 10.48
N THR A 2 -2.12 8.05 10.78
CA THR A 2 -1.72 6.78 11.40
C THR A 2 -1.73 5.67 10.34
N GLN A 3 -1.18 4.51 10.67
CA GLN A 3 -1.23 3.33 9.80
C GLN A 3 -2.67 2.97 9.44
N ILE A 4 -3.57 2.97 10.42
CA ILE A 4 -4.98 2.65 10.21
C ILE A 4 -5.67 3.70 9.34
N THR A 5 -5.49 4.98 9.64
CA THR A 5 -6.14 6.04 8.85
C THR A 5 -5.61 6.11 7.42
N TRP A 6 -4.34 5.81 7.21
CA TRP A 6 -3.79 5.72 5.85
C TRP A 6 -4.36 4.52 5.09
N ALA A 7 -4.48 3.36 5.76
CA ALA A 7 -5.11 2.19 5.16
C ALA A 7 -6.55 2.48 4.74
N GLN A 8 -7.31 3.15 5.61
CA GLN A 8 -8.68 3.57 5.30
C GLN A 8 -8.71 4.53 4.10
N ALA A 9 -7.81 5.50 4.06
CA ALA A 9 -7.72 6.46 2.97
C ALA A 9 -7.37 5.77 1.64
N LEU A 10 -6.48 4.78 1.67
CA LEU A 10 -6.14 3.99 0.48
C LEU A 10 -7.35 3.22 -0.04
N LEU A 11 -8.04 2.50 0.84
CA LEU A 11 -9.23 1.73 0.46
C LEU A 11 -10.31 2.64 -0.13
N LYS A 12 -10.55 3.79 0.49
CA LYS A 12 -11.51 4.77 -0.02
C LYS A 12 -11.10 5.26 -1.40
N SER A 13 -9.83 5.60 -1.60
CA SER A 13 -9.32 6.10 -2.86
C SER A 13 -9.37 5.05 -3.97
N LEU A 14 -9.22 3.78 -3.62
CA LEU A 14 -9.35 2.65 -4.55
C LEU A 14 -10.81 2.28 -4.83
N GLY A 15 -11.76 2.81 -4.06
CA GLY A 15 -13.17 2.39 -4.14
C GLY A 15 -13.42 0.98 -3.61
N MET A 16 -12.58 0.52 -2.69
CA MET A 16 -12.66 -0.83 -2.11
C MET A 16 -13.40 -0.84 -0.78
N PRO A 17 -14.01 -1.99 -0.39
CA PRO A 17 -14.71 -2.08 0.89
C PRO A 17 -13.79 -1.75 2.07
N MET A 18 -14.29 -0.93 3.00
CA MET A 18 -13.54 -0.53 4.18
C MET A 18 -13.84 -1.46 5.36
N THR A 19 -13.61 -2.73 5.15
CA THR A 19 -13.86 -3.79 6.14
C THR A 19 -12.68 -3.93 7.09
N ALA A 20 -12.92 -4.56 8.24
CA ALA A 20 -11.86 -4.89 9.18
C ALA A 20 -10.78 -5.77 8.53
N ASP A 21 -11.17 -6.71 7.68
CA ASP A 21 -10.23 -7.56 6.93
C ASP A 21 -9.33 -6.75 6.01
N ASN A 22 -9.90 -5.86 5.21
CA ASN A 22 -9.12 -5.04 4.29
C ASN A 22 -8.20 -4.07 5.02
N VAL A 23 -8.69 -3.43 6.08
CA VAL A 23 -7.85 -2.52 6.89
C VAL A 23 -6.69 -3.30 7.52
N ALA A 24 -6.96 -4.47 8.10
CA ALA A 24 -5.91 -5.29 8.71
C ALA A 24 -4.86 -5.73 7.68
N ALA A 25 -5.29 -6.10 6.48
CA ALA A 25 -4.37 -6.51 5.42
C ALA A 25 -3.47 -5.35 4.98
N VAL A 26 -4.01 -4.16 4.78
CA VAL A 26 -3.23 -3.00 4.37
C VAL A 26 -2.27 -2.56 5.47
N VAL A 27 -2.71 -2.54 6.73
CA VAL A 27 -1.83 -2.20 7.87
C VAL A 27 -0.68 -3.21 7.97
N ALA A 28 -0.95 -4.51 7.84
CA ALA A 28 0.10 -5.53 7.85
C ALA A 28 1.08 -5.34 6.69
N TRP A 29 0.58 -4.94 5.52
CA TRP A 29 1.42 -4.63 4.37
C TRP A 29 2.33 -3.43 4.63
N GLU A 30 1.79 -2.35 5.22
CA GLU A 30 2.58 -1.19 5.64
C GLU A 30 3.72 -1.60 6.57
N MET A 31 3.42 -2.46 7.55
CA MET A 31 4.42 -2.95 8.50
C MET A 31 5.46 -3.83 7.83
N ALA A 32 5.07 -4.67 6.89
CA ALA A 32 5.99 -5.52 6.14
C ALA A 32 6.94 -4.70 5.27
N GLU A 33 6.47 -3.56 4.75
CA GLU A 33 7.29 -2.69 3.91
C GLU A 33 8.27 -1.82 4.70
N GLY A 34 7.87 -1.29 5.84
CA GLY A 34 8.68 -0.32 6.58
C GLY A 34 9.18 -0.78 7.94
N GLY A 35 8.54 -1.79 8.52
CA GLY A 35 8.82 -2.23 9.90
C GLY A 35 8.35 -1.22 10.94
N HIS A 36 8.62 0.06 10.73
CA HIS A 36 8.18 1.17 11.57
C HIS A 36 7.57 2.26 10.71
N TRP A 37 6.42 2.75 11.15
CA TRP A 37 5.66 3.75 10.41
C TRP A 37 6.47 5.01 10.06
N TYR A 38 7.22 5.52 11.02
CA TYR A 38 8.00 6.75 10.83
C TYR A 38 9.35 6.53 10.13
N ASN A 39 9.71 5.28 9.82
CA ASN A 39 10.93 4.94 9.09
C ASN A 39 10.67 4.71 7.59
N THR A 40 9.43 4.87 7.15
CA THR A 40 9.10 4.75 5.74
C THR A 40 9.56 5.99 4.97
N ALA A 41 9.66 5.87 3.67
CA ALA A 41 9.86 7.04 2.81
C ALA A 41 8.72 8.04 3.03
N TYR A 42 9.03 9.33 2.96
CA TYR A 42 8.05 10.38 3.26
C TYR A 42 6.76 10.19 2.48
N TYR A 43 5.63 10.09 3.19
CA TYR A 43 4.28 9.97 2.64
C TYR A 43 4.10 8.76 1.70
N ASN A 44 4.95 7.73 1.85
CA ASN A 44 4.99 6.57 0.94
C ASN A 44 5.08 5.25 1.72
N PRO A 45 4.01 4.86 2.44
CA PRO A 45 4.08 3.69 3.33
C PRO A 45 4.32 2.36 2.63
N LEU A 46 3.93 2.21 1.38
CA LEU A 46 4.12 0.97 0.62
C LEU A 46 5.31 1.02 -0.33
N ASN A 47 6.14 2.06 -0.24
CA ASN A 47 7.40 2.15 -0.98
C ASN A 47 7.23 2.11 -2.51
N THR A 48 6.20 2.76 -3.04
CA THR A 48 6.05 2.84 -4.49
C THR A 48 7.15 3.70 -5.12
N THR A 49 7.47 3.38 -6.37
CA THR A 49 8.46 4.11 -7.17
C THR A 49 7.80 5.08 -8.15
N GLN A 50 6.47 5.26 -8.07
CA GLN A 50 5.71 6.10 -8.99
C GLN A 50 6.19 7.56 -8.96
N SER A 51 6.55 8.09 -10.13
CA SER A 51 6.95 9.51 -10.25
C SER A 51 5.75 10.43 -10.09
N MET A 52 5.95 11.52 -9.33
CA MET A 52 4.97 12.56 -9.11
C MET A 52 5.68 13.93 -9.11
N PRO A 53 4.98 15.01 -9.45
CA PRO A 53 5.60 16.34 -9.45
C PRO A 53 6.18 16.71 -8.08
N GLY A 54 7.45 17.11 -8.05
CA GLY A 54 8.14 17.50 -6.80
C GLY A 54 8.62 16.33 -5.93
N ALA A 55 8.32 15.09 -6.30
CA ALA A 55 8.82 13.94 -5.57
C ALA A 55 10.31 13.74 -5.81
N THR A 56 11.02 13.27 -4.77
CA THR A 56 12.45 12.98 -4.84
C THR A 56 12.70 11.49 -4.64
N VAL A 57 13.89 11.02 -5.03
CA VAL A 57 14.29 9.64 -4.80
C VAL A 57 14.71 9.48 -3.33
N PHE A 58 14.12 8.50 -2.65
CA PHE A 58 14.42 8.22 -1.24
C PHE A 58 15.64 7.32 -1.06
N ASN A 59 15.81 6.33 -1.96
CA ASN A 59 16.88 5.34 -1.85
C ASN A 59 17.38 4.88 -3.24
N SER A 60 18.38 3.98 -3.24
CA SER A 60 19.04 3.52 -4.46
C SER A 60 18.17 2.64 -5.36
N VAL A 61 17.04 2.11 -4.86
CA VAL A 61 16.12 1.29 -5.67
C VAL A 61 14.95 2.09 -6.23
N GLY A 62 14.97 3.42 -6.09
CA GLY A 62 14.00 4.31 -6.73
C GLY A 62 12.71 4.56 -5.96
N VAL A 63 12.62 4.15 -4.69
CA VAL A 63 11.49 4.50 -3.83
C VAL A 63 11.41 6.02 -3.70
N LYS A 64 10.19 6.57 -3.84
CA LYS A 64 9.99 8.02 -3.85
C LYS A 64 9.64 8.56 -2.47
N ALA A 65 10.13 9.77 -2.18
CA ALA A 65 9.65 10.61 -1.10
C ALA A 65 8.71 11.65 -1.71
N TYR A 66 7.47 11.70 -1.20
CA TYR A 66 6.44 12.58 -1.75
C TYR A 66 6.34 13.88 -0.96
N THR A 67 5.57 14.82 -1.50
CA THR A 67 5.45 16.17 -0.94
C THR A 67 4.30 16.30 0.05
N SER A 68 3.38 15.35 0.07
CA SER A 68 2.21 15.35 0.97
C SER A 68 1.61 13.96 1.06
N TRP A 69 0.77 13.74 2.08
CA TRP A 69 -0.01 12.51 2.18
C TRP A 69 -0.92 12.32 0.97
N ALA A 70 -1.55 13.38 0.47
CA ALA A 70 -2.42 13.30 -0.71
C ALA A 70 -1.65 12.85 -1.94
N GLN A 71 -0.44 13.37 -2.16
CA GLN A 71 0.38 12.97 -3.30
C GLN A 71 0.84 11.52 -3.19
N GLY A 72 1.31 11.10 -2.02
CA GLY A 72 1.75 9.72 -1.80
C GLY A 72 0.62 8.72 -1.96
N LEU A 73 -0.57 9.07 -1.48
CA LEU A 73 -1.76 8.24 -1.65
C LEU A 73 -2.13 8.10 -3.13
N LYS A 74 -2.14 9.22 -3.87
CA LYS A 74 -2.42 9.21 -5.30
C LYS A 74 -1.41 8.37 -6.08
N ALA A 75 -0.13 8.50 -5.74
CA ALA A 75 0.94 7.70 -6.36
C ALA A 75 0.73 6.20 -6.13
N THR A 76 0.35 5.81 -4.92
CA THR A 76 0.07 4.42 -4.58
C THR A 76 -1.13 3.89 -5.39
N VAL A 77 -2.20 4.67 -5.50
CA VAL A 77 -3.38 4.31 -6.30
C VAL A 77 -3.02 4.13 -7.77
N ILE A 78 -2.22 5.04 -8.34
CA ILE A 78 -1.76 4.93 -9.73
C ILE A 78 -0.98 3.63 -9.93
N THR A 79 -0.06 3.30 -9.01
CA THR A 79 0.71 2.07 -9.06
C THR A 79 -0.20 0.85 -9.06
N MET A 80 -1.19 0.81 -8.17
CA MET A 80 -2.12 -0.31 -8.03
C MET A 80 -2.94 -0.55 -9.30
N HIS A 81 -3.13 0.47 -10.14
CA HIS A 81 -3.91 0.40 -11.38
C HIS A 81 -3.04 0.27 -12.64
N ASN A 82 -1.74 0.00 -12.51
CA ASN A 82 -0.84 -0.04 -13.67
C ASN A 82 -0.88 -1.34 -14.47
N GLY A 83 -1.76 -2.27 -14.12
CA GLY A 83 -1.96 -3.54 -14.84
C GLY A 83 -1.25 -4.75 -14.20
N TYR A 84 -0.37 -4.54 -13.22
CA TYR A 84 0.39 -5.63 -12.60
C TYR A 84 -0.19 -6.11 -11.27
N TYR A 85 -1.18 -5.42 -10.71
CA TYR A 85 -1.66 -5.67 -9.35
C TYR A 85 -3.15 -6.04 -9.30
N GLY A 86 -3.67 -6.60 -10.39
CA GLY A 86 -5.07 -7.01 -10.49
C GLY A 86 -5.47 -8.03 -9.42
N GLY A 87 -4.57 -8.93 -9.04
CA GLY A 87 -4.82 -9.91 -7.98
C GLY A 87 -5.06 -9.26 -6.62
N ILE A 88 -4.30 -8.21 -6.30
CA ILE A 88 -4.48 -7.45 -5.06
C ILE A 88 -5.84 -6.75 -5.08
N LEU A 89 -6.15 -6.06 -6.17
CA LEU A 89 -7.41 -5.33 -6.31
C LEU A 89 -8.61 -6.29 -6.22
N GLU A 90 -8.50 -7.46 -6.83
CA GLU A 90 -9.56 -8.49 -6.77
C GLU A 90 -9.78 -8.97 -5.34
N ALA A 91 -8.71 -9.29 -4.61
CA ALA A 91 -8.80 -9.74 -3.22
C ALA A 91 -9.40 -8.64 -2.32
N LEU A 92 -8.99 -7.39 -2.49
CA LEU A 92 -9.56 -6.26 -1.76
C LEU A 92 -11.04 -6.06 -2.09
N SER A 93 -11.45 -6.28 -3.33
CA SER A 93 -12.85 -6.09 -3.75
C SER A 93 -13.81 -7.04 -3.04
N ARG A 94 -13.34 -8.20 -2.61
CA ARG A 94 -14.15 -9.14 -1.82
C ARG A 94 -14.38 -8.68 -0.39
N GLY A 95 -13.40 -8.01 0.19
CA GLY A 95 -13.51 -7.35 1.50
C GLY A 95 -13.59 -8.26 2.73
N ASN A 96 -13.46 -9.57 2.59
CA ASN A 96 -13.73 -10.51 3.66
C ASN A 96 -12.63 -11.54 3.91
N ASP A 97 -11.43 -11.29 3.40
CA ASP A 97 -10.33 -12.26 3.54
C ASP A 97 -8.98 -11.54 3.53
N ALA A 98 -8.54 -11.14 4.72
CA ALA A 98 -7.26 -10.44 4.89
C ALA A 98 -6.08 -11.29 4.39
N GLN A 99 -6.11 -12.60 4.62
CA GLN A 99 -5.01 -13.47 4.19
C GLN A 99 -4.94 -13.58 2.66
N ALA A 100 -6.09 -13.56 1.98
CA ALA A 100 -6.10 -13.58 0.52
C ALA A 100 -5.45 -12.30 -0.05
N VAL A 101 -5.66 -11.15 0.59
CA VAL A 101 -4.98 -9.90 0.20
C VAL A 101 -3.47 -10.05 0.38
N ALA A 102 -3.02 -10.54 1.53
CA ALA A 102 -1.59 -10.75 1.79
C ALA A 102 -0.96 -11.73 0.79
N ASN A 103 -1.67 -12.81 0.46
CA ASN A 103 -1.21 -13.78 -0.53
C ASN A 103 -1.08 -13.15 -1.92
N ALA A 104 -2.03 -12.30 -2.30
CA ALA A 104 -2.00 -11.60 -3.57
C ALA A 104 -0.82 -10.62 -3.64
N VAL A 105 -0.53 -9.92 -2.55
CA VAL A 105 0.65 -9.03 -2.46
C VAL A 105 1.94 -9.83 -2.62
N ALA A 106 2.06 -10.95 -1.91
CA ALA A 106 3.24 -11.81 -1.96
C ALA A 106 3.48 -12.38 -3.37
N ALA A 107 2.41 -12.68 -4.09
CA ALA A 107 2.48 -13.22 -5.45
C ALA A 107 2.70 -12.12 -6.51
N SER A 108 2.58 -10.85 -6.14
CA SER A 108 2.69 -9.73 -7.07
C SER A 108 4.13 -9.28 -7.26
N PRO A 109 4.42 -8.48 -8.32
CA PRO A 109 5.75 -7.91 -8.51
C PRO A 109 6.08 -6.74 -7.57
N TRP A 110 5.24 -6.44 -6.56
CA TRP A 110 5.56 -5.39 -5.57
C TRP A 110 6.84 -5.68 -4.79
N GLY A 111 7.14 -6.97 -4.56
CA GLY A 111 8.39 -7.36 -3.92
C GLY A 111 8.35 -7.37 -2.39
N THR A 112 7.17 -7.24 -1.80
CA THR A 112 7.02 -7.24 -0.33
C THR A 112 7.41 -8.58 0.31
N GLY A 113 7.13 -9.69 -0.37
CA GLY A 113 7.25 -11.01 0.21
C GLY A 113 6.02 -11.43 1.00
N SER A 114 6.14 -12.54 1.72
CA SER A 114 5.02 -13.10 2.49
C SER A 114 4.86 -12.38 3.82
N PHE A 115 3.62 -12.15 4.22
CA PHE A 115 3.29 -11.61 5.55
C PHE A 115 1.91 -12.10 5.97
N THR A 116 1.62 -12.02 7.26
CA THR A 116 0.36 -12.49 7.83
C THR A 116 -0.37 -11.32 8.51
N PRO A 117 -1.58 -10.98 8.05
CA PRO A 117 -2.39 -9.94 8.71
C PRO A 117 -2.88 -10.41 10.09
N HIS A 118 -3.00 -9.46 10.99
CA HIS A 118 -3.59 -9.67 12.30
C HIS A 118 -4.88 -8.85 12.42
N ARG A 119 -5.95 -9.54 12.79
CA ARG A 119 -7.23 -8.87 13.04
C ARG A 119 -7.49 -8.78 14.52
#